data_392d1e852d50c66ae84c60910ac3bdf2
#
_entry.id   392d1e852d50c66ae84c60910ac3bdf2
#
_cell.length_a   1.000
_cell.length_b   1.000
_cell.length_c   1.000
_cell.angle_alpha   90.00
_cell.angle_beta   90.00
_cell.angle_gamma   90.00
#
_symmetry.space_group_name_H-M   'P 1'
#
loop_
_entity.id
_entity.type
_entity.pdbx_description
1 polymer ?
#
loop_
_entity_poly.entity_id
_entity_poly.type
_entity_poly.pdbx_seq_one_letter_code
_entity_poly.pdbx_strand_id
1 'polypeptide(L)'
;VLKLPKIIGLGHRRELAVFWFLCALFGTLILLRYRHHSAFFIDDWTIFGSRLGHLDRLGFDDFVLRRHNEHLMGGMVLWDVGLAKFFGLRNYLPWMITVQLANCFVSWVFFRYMIRVGLATLVAAIIAPFFMIWAPLGSVAYWAPEAVFTISLAFLMVHFRYLVLDTSSNKALILGTSAAMLGIFIHSICAVLIPISMTVFVIQRKWRSAFVASVPLVMYGLWFLTY
;
A
#
# COMPACT_ATOMS: atom_id res chain seq x y z
N VAL A 1 -0.59 -30.66 3.44
CA VAL A 1 -1.49 -29.95 2.49
C VAL A 1 -2.52 -29.22 3.33
N LEU A 2 -2.33 -27.93 3.55
CA LEU A 2 -3.30 -27.05 4.24
C LEU A 2 -4.56 -26.98 3.36
N LYS A 3 -5.67 -27.54 3.84
CA LYS A 3 -7.00 -27.34 3.23
C LYS A 3 -7.34 -25.86 3.39
N LEU A 4 -7.31 -25.12 2.29
CA LEU A 4 -7.61 -23.69 2.26
C LEU A 4 -9.08 -23.45 2.57
N PRO A 5 -9.42 -22.53 3.50
CA PRO A 5 -10.82 -22.25 3.83
C PRO A 5 -11.56 -21.69 2.62
N LYS A 6 -12.82 -22.08 2.47
CA LYS A 6 -13.73 -21.59 1.42
C LYS A 6 -13.84 -20.06 1.48
N ILE A 7 -13.99 -19.44 0.31
CA ILE A 7 -14.27 -18.00 0.15
C ILE A 7 -15.35 -17.58 1.15
N ILE A 8 -15.15 -16.40 1.78
CA ILE A 8 -16.09 -15.83 2.77
C ILE A 8 -17.50 -15.85 2.17
N GLY A 9 -18.29 -16.83 2.58
CA GLY A 9 -19.70 -16.92 2.22
C GLY A 9 -20.51 -15.89 3.03
N LEU A 10 -21.78 -15.73 2.67
CA LEU A 10 -22.76 -14.83 3.35
C LEU A 10 -22.89 -15.05 4.86
N GLY A 11 -22.28 -16.10 5.43
CA GLY A 11 -22.27 -16.40 6.87
C GLY A 11 -21.45 -15.46 7.76
N HIS A 12 -20.55 -14.63 7.18
CA HIS A 12 -19.66 -13.75 7.95
C HIS A 12 -20.09 -12.29 7.97
N ARG A 13 -21.38 -12.01 7.82
CA ARG A 13 -21.90 -10.61 7.80
C ARG A 13 -21.63 -9.85 9.10
N ARG A 14 -21.73 -10.54 10.25
CA ARG A 14 -21.49 -9.93 11.56
C ARG A 14 -20.04 -9.52 11.75
N GLU A 15 -19.11 -10.39 11.40
CA GLU A 15 -17.68 -10.15 11.48
C GLU A 15 -17.24 -9.02 10.53
N LEU A 16 -17.82 -8.96 9.33
CA LEU A 16 -17.61 -7.85 8.40
C LEU A 16 -18.18 -6.53 8.96
N ALA A 17 -19.33 -6.56 9.60
CA ALA A 17 -19.90 -5.38 10.26
C ALA A 17 -19.00 -4.89 11.40
N VAL A 18 -18.46 -5.80 12.23
CA VAL A 18 -17.47 -5.47 13.27
C VAL A 18 -16.23 -4.83 12.67
N PHE A 19 -15.67 -5.41 11.61
CA PHE A 19 -14.51 -4.87 10.92
C PHE A 19 -14.75 -3.42 10.44
N TRP A 20 -15.83 -3.19 9.68
CA TRP A 20 -16.13 -1.87 9.13
C TRP A 20 -16.47 -0.85 10.21
N PHE A 21 -17.18 -1.27 11.26
CA PHE A 21 -17.47 -0.42 12.42
C PHE A 21 -16.19 0.06 13.10
N LEU A 22 -15.23 -0.85 13.35
CA LEU A 22 -13.94 -0.49 13.96
C LEU A 22 -13.09 0.41 13.05
N CYS A 23 -13.06 0.15 11.75
CA CYS A 23 -12.39 1.04 10.81
C CYS A 23 -13.00 2.45 10.82
N ALA A 24 -14.32 2.56 10.79
CA ALA A 24 -15.01 3.85 10.86
C ALA A 24 -14.76 4.57 12.19
N LEU A 25 -14.83 3.84 13.32
CA LEU A 25 -14.59 4.38 14.65
C LEU A 25 -13.15 4.93 14.75
N PHE A 26 -12.15 4.12 14.43
CA PHE A 26 -10.75 4.51 14.54
C PHE A 26 -10.39 5.65 13.57
N GLY A 27 -10.84 5.58 12.31
CA GLY A 27 -10.66 6.66 11.35
C GLY A 27 -11.27 7.99 11.84
N THR A 28 -12.49 7.94 12.38
CA THR A 28 -13.15 9.12 12.96
C THR A 28 -12.36 9.68 14.15
N LEU A 29 -11.90 8.83 15.07
CA LEU A 29 -11.12 9.26 16.23
C LEU A 29 -9.81 9.95 15.80
N ILE A 30 -9.09 9.42 14.81
CA ILE A 30 -7.89 10.04 14.25
C ILE A 30 -8.21 11.41 13.63
N LEU A 31 -9.25 11.48 12.78
CA LEU A 31 -9.64 12.75 12.15
C LEU A 31 -10.01 13.80 13.19
N LEU A 32 -10.79 13.45 14.22
CA LEU A 32 -11.16 14.36 15.29
C LEU A 32 -9.95 14.80 16.11
N ARG A 33 -9.01 13.89 16.39
CA ARG A 33 -7.82 14.16 17.18
C ARG A 33 -6.85 15.12 16.50
N TYR A 34 -6.66 14.98 15.18
CA TYR A 34 -5.60 15.66 14.45
C TYR A 34 -6.08 16.78 13.51
N ARG A 35 -7.38 16.95 13.25
CA ARG A 35 -7.93 17.92 12.29
C ARG A 35 -7.47 19.36 12.47
N HIS A 36 -7.09 19.77 13.69
CA HIS A 36 -6.65 21.12 14.01
C HIS A 36 -5.13 21.24 14.20
N HIS A 37 -4.40 20.11 14.16
CA HIS A 37 -2.96 20.06 14.44
C HIS A 37 -2.15 19.53 13.28
N SER A 38 -2.81 19.17 12.17
CA SER A 38 -2.13 18.64 10.99
C SER A 38 -1.83 19.77 10.01
N ALA A 39 -0.61 19.72 9.46
CA ALA A 39 -0.11 20.66 8.47
C ALA A 39 0.79 19.90 7.49
N PHE A 40 1.13 20.56 6.40
CA PHE A 40 2.14 20.07 5.47
C PHE A 40 3.52 20.13 6.10
N PHE A 41 4.27 19.03 6.01
CA PHE A 41 5.63 18.93 6.53
C PHE A 41 6.68 19.07 5.41
N ILE A 42 7.95 18.94 5.75
CA ILE A 42 9.10 19.18 4.86
C ILE A 42 8.97 18.39 3.56
N ASP A 43 8.64 17.11 3.62
CA ASP A 43 8.56 16.25 2.43
C ASP A 43 7.38 16.62 1.52
N ASP A 44 6.24 17.03 2.08
CA ASP A 44 5.12 17.55 1.29
C ASP A 44 5.58 18.79 0.49
N TRP A 45 6.25 19.74 1.15
CA TRP A 45 6.76 20.94 0.50
C TRP A 45 7.85 20.65 -0.54
N THR A 46 8.68 19.65 -0.30
CA THR A 46 9.68 19.22 -1.27
C THR A 46 9.00 18.68 -2.54
N ILE A 47 7.93 17.88 -2.40
CA ILE A 47 7.15 17.37 -3.53
C ILE A 47 6.43 18.52 -4.25
N PHE A 48 5.76 19.41 -3.53
CA PHE A 48 5.05 20.53 -4.12
C PHE A 48 6.01 21.48 -4.84
N GLY A 49 7.14 21.83 -4.22
CA GLY A 49 8.14 22.72 -4.83
C GLY A 49 8.81 22.09 -6.07
N SER A 50 9.23 20.82 -5.97
CA SER A 50 9.97 20.17 -7.04
C SER A 50 9.09 19.66 -8.18
N ARG A 51 7.78 19.44 -7.95
CA ARG A 51 6.87 18.83 -8.91
C ARG A 51 5.73 19.77 -9.32
N LEU A 52 4.91 20.23 -8.35
CA LEU A 52 3.76 21.08 -8.66
C LEU A 52 4.16 22.42 -9.26
N GLY A 53 5.22 23.06 -8.75
CA GLY A 53 5.74 24.32 -9.27
C GLY A 53 6.38 24.26 -10.66
N HIS A 54 6.63 23.07 -11.18
CA HIS A 54 7.29 22.83 -12.47
C HIS A 54 6.49 21.95 -13.45
N LEU A 55 5.20 21.74 -13.17
CA LEU A 55 4.33 20.87 -13.97
C LEU A 55 4.37 21.18 -15.49
N ASP A 56 4.42 22.45 -15.85
CA ASP A 56 4.40 22.89 -17.25
C ASP A 56 5.77 22.71 -17.95
N ARG A 57 6.83 22.42 -17.18
CA ARG A 57 8.21 22.33 -17.69
C ARG A 57 8.76 20.91 -17.67
N LEU A 58 8.21 20.03 -16.84
CA LEU A 58 8.63 18.65 -16.73
C LEU A 58 7.85 17.78 -17.68
N GLY A 59 8.53 16.87 -18.39
CA GLY A 59 7.86 15.75 -19.03
C GLY A 59 7.15 14.87 -17.99
N PHE A 60 6.17 14.08 -18.42
CA PHE A 60 5.40 13.22 -17.52
C PHE A 60 6.31 12.20 -16.80
N ASP A 61 7.31 11.68 -17.48
CA ASP A 61 8.32 10.78 -16.96
C ASP A 61 9.14 11.43 -15.84
N ASP A 62 9.72 12.61 -16.07
CA ASP A 62 10.41 13.38 -15.04
C ASP A 62 9.49 13.77 -13.88
N PHE A 63 8.24 14.10 -14.19
CA PHE A 63 7.26 14.44 -13.17
C PHE A 63 6.97 13.28 -12.20
N VAL A 64 6.82 12.05 -12.72
CA VAL A 64 6.38 10.89 -11.95
C VAL A 64 7.55 10.00 -11.52
N LEU A 65 8.54 9.81 -12.40
CA LEU A 65 9.59 8.81 -12.22
C LEU A 65 10.89 9.36 -11.64
N ARG A 66 11.09 10.68 -11.60
CA ARG A 66 12.28 11.27 -10.98
C ARG A 66 12.41 10.86 -9.51
N ARG A 67 13.62 10.56 -9.08
CA ARG A 67 13.93 10.19 -7.69
C ARG A 67 13.44 11.24 -6.68
N HIS A 68 12.94 10.78 -5.57
CA HIS A 68 12.70 11.57 -4.37
C HIS A 68 13.46 10.91 -3.21
N ASN A 69 14.50 11.57 -2.69
CA ASN A 69 15.39 10.99 -1.67
C ASN A 69 15.87 9.57 -2.04
N GLU A 70 16.26 9.37 -3.31
CA GLU A 70 16.72 8.09 -3.87
C GLU A 70 15.65 6.99 -3.97
N HIS A 71 14.39 7.32 -3.69
CA HIS A 71 13.25 6.40 -3.79
C HIS A 71 12.38 6.69 -5.02
N LEU A 72 11.81 5.63 -5.61
CA LEU A 72 10.67 5.76 -6.50
C LEU A 72 9.43 5.99 -5.65
N MET A 73 8.79 7.13 -5.84
CA MET A 73 7.58 7.55 -5.12
C MET A 73 6.51 8.09 -6.08
N GLY A 74 6.45 7.54 -7.29
CA GLY A 74 5.55 8.03 -8.35
C GLY A 74 4.08 8.04 -7.93
N GLY A 75 3.63 7.01 -7.23
CA GLY A 75 2.26 6.94 -6.73
C GLY A 75 1.95 8.03 -5.70
N MET A 76 2.90 8.34 -4.81
CA MET A 76 2.76 9.45 -3.87
C MET A 76 2.72 10.81 -4.58
N VAL A 77 3.63 11.04 -5.52
CA VAL A 77 3.66 12.29 -6.30
C VAL A 77 2.32 12.52 -6.99
N LEU A 78 1.76 11.49 -7.63
CA LEU A 78 0.44 11.58 -8.28
C LEU A 78 -0.68 11.87 -7.27
N TRP A 79 -0.64 11.24 -6.10
CA TRP A 79 -1.61 11.47 -5.04
C TRP A 79 -1.55 12.90 -4.54
N ASP A 80 -0.39 13.36 -4.07
CA ASP A 80 -0.23 14.70 -3.48
C ASP A 80 -0.53 15.81 -4.46
N VAL A 81 0.02 15.73 -5.67
CA VAL A 81 -0.26 16.72 -6.70
C VAL A 81 -1.71 16.68 -7.15
N GLY A 82 -2.30 15.48 -7.24
CA GLY A 82 -3.73 15.34 -7.53
C GLY A 82 -4.58 16.05 -6.48
N LEU A 83 -4.37 15.76 -5.19
CA LEU A 83 -5.09 16.41 -4.10
C LEU A 83 -4.86 17.94 -4.07
N ALA A 84 -3.62 18.38 -4.28
CA ALA A 84 -3.29 19.81 -4.33
C ALA A 84 -4.04 20.54 -5.46
N LYS A 85 -4.19 19.91 -6.62
CA LYS A 85 -4.97 20.47 -7.74
C LYS A 85 -6.46 20.56 -7.44
N PHE A 86 -7.04 19.55 -6.78
CA PHE A 86 -8.47 19.51 -6.50
C PHE A 86 -8.88 20.35 -5.29
N PHE A 87 -8.09 20.35 -4.22
CA PHE A 87 -8.46 20.94 -2.93
C PHE A 87 -7.60 22.17 -2.54
N GLY A 88 -6.53 22.45 -3.29
CA GLY A 88 -5.55 23.48 -2.94
C GLY A 88 -4.75 23.11 -1.69
N LEU A 89 -3.81 23.99 -1.28
CA LEU A 89 -2.91 23.74 -0.14
C LEU A 89 -3.32 24.47 1.15
N ARG A 90 -4.57 24.95 1.25
CA ARG A 90 -5.02 25.73 2.42
C ARG A 90 -5.47 24.88 3.59
N ASN A 91 -5.87 23.64 3.34
CA ASN A 91 -6.47 22.75 4.35
C ASN A 91 -5.92 21.34 4.20
N TYR A 92 -5.35 20.79 5.25
CA TYR A 92 -4.77 19.43 5.26
C TYR A 92 -5.84 18.33 5.42
N LEU A 93 -7.08 18.66 5.75
CA LEU A 93 -8.14 17.66 5.98
C LEU A 93 -8.37 16.69 4.80
N PRO A 94 -8.36 17.11 3.51
CA PRO A 94 -8.45 16.19 2.39
C PRO A 94 -7.37 15.09 2.39
N TRP A 95 -6.12 15.46 2.70
CA TRP A 95 -5.01 14.51 2.84
C TRP A 95 -5.26 13.52 3.96
N MET A 96 -5.67 14.00 5.13
CA MET A 96 -6.01 13.13 6.26
C MET A 96 -7.12 12.13 5.92
N ILE A 97 -8.19 12.57 5.23
CA ILE A 97 -9.28 11.69 4.82
C ILE A 97 -8.75 10.61 3.88
N THR A 98 -7.94 10.97 2.88
CA THR A 98 -7.38 9.98 1.95
C THR A 98 -6.39 9.04 2.63
N VAL A 99 -5.60 9.51 3.62
CA VAL A 99 -4.76 8.65 4.47
C VAL A 99 -5.63 7.65 5.23
N GLN A 100 -6.75 8.07 5.83
CA GLN A 100 -7.64 7.15 6.54
C GLN A 100 -8.28 6.12 5.60
N LEU A 101 -8.66 6.50 4.38
CA LEU A 101 -9.15 5.58 3.37
C LEU A 101 -8.06 4.57 2.96
N ALA A 102 -6.83 5.03 2.80
CA ALA A 102 -5.69 4.17 2.52
C ALA A 102 -5.41 3.18 3.65
N ASN A 103 -5.41 3.64 4.92
CA ASN A 103 -5.24 2.80 6.09
C ASN A 103 -6.39 1.78 6.22
N CYS A 104 -7.62 2.16 5.86
CA CYS A 104 -8.76 1.25 5.77
C CYS A 104 -8.53 0.17 4.71
N PHE A 105 -7.99 0.53 3.54
CA PHE A 105 -7.59 -0.43 2.51
C PHE A 105 -6.49 -1.38 3.02
N VAL A 106 -5.45 -0.87 3.68
CA VAL A 106 -4.40 -1.69 4.31
C VAL A 106 -5.01 -2.66 5.31
N SER A 107 -5.88 -2.17 6.20
CA SER A 107 -6.60 -2.99 7.18
C SER A 107 -7.42 -4.08 6.50
N TRP A 108 -8.10 -3.77 5.40
CA TRP A 108 -8.85 -4.74 4.60
C TRP A 108 -7.97 -5.83 3.98
N VAL A 109 -6.84 -5.44 3.38
CA VAL A 109 -5.87 -6.41 2.81
C VAL A 109 -5.35 -7.33 3.90
N PHE A 110 -5.00 -6.77 5.06
CA PHE A 110 -4.51 -7.53 6.21
C PHE A 110 -5.57 -8.48 6.78
N PHE A 111 -6.81 -8.01 6.95
CA PHE A 111 -7.95 -8.85 7.32
C PHE A 111 -8.10 -10.06 6.40
N ARG A 112 -8.09 -9.81 5.08
CA ARG A 112 -8.20 -10.88 4.08
C ARG A 112 -7.00 -11.85 4.12
N TYR A 113 -5.81 -11.33 4.37
CA TYR A 113 -4.61 -12.14 4.51
C TYR A 113 -4.67 -13.03 5.77
N MET A 114 -5.06 -12.48 6.91
CA MET A 114 -5.18 -13.21 8.18
C MET A 114 -6.16 -14.39 8.06
N ILE A 115 -7.33 -14.17 7.42
CA ILE A 115 -8.28 -15.27 7.17
C ILE A 115 -7.64 -16.30 6.24
N ARG A 116 -6.89 -15.87 5.22
CA ARG A 116 -6.26 -16.79 4.28
C ARG A 116 -5.20 -17.68 4.92
N VAL A 117 -4.50 -17.20 5.93
CA VAL A 117 -3.52 -18.00 6.69
C VAL A 117 -4.16 -18.79 7.84
N GLY A 118 -5.49 -18.75 7.97
CA GLY A 118 -6.26 -19.64 8.86
C GLY A 118 -6.71 -19.01 10.18
N LEU A 119 -6.59 -17.69 10.39
CA LEU A 119 -7.15 -17.05 11.57
C LEU A 119 -8.68 -17.08 11.54
N ALA A 120 -9.30 -17.20 12.73
CA ALA A 120 -10.73 -17.07 12.90
C ALA A 120 -11.21 -15.69 12.42
N THR A 121 -12.29 -15.64 11.65
CA THR A 121 -12.77 -14.41 10.99
C THR A 121 -13.05 -13.29 11.99
N LEU A 122 -13.64 -13.60 13.16
CA LEU A 122 -13.89 -12.60 14.21
C LEU A 122 -12.58 -12.01 14.77
N VAL A 123 -11.57 -12.84 15.01
CA VAL A 123 -10.26 -12.40 15.49
C VAL A 123 -9.61 -11.48 14.45
N ALA A 124 -9.63 -11.87 13.19
CA ALA A 124 -9.12 -11.04 12.10
C ALA A 124 -9.89 -9.71 11.98
N ALA A 125 -11.22 -9.72 12.16
CA ALA A 125 -12.08 -8.53 12.10
C ALA A 125 -11.80 -7.53 13.25
N ILE A 126 -11.35 -8.01 14.39
CA ILE A 126 -10.96 -7.16 15.52
C ILE A 126 -9.54 -6.63 15.37
N ILE A 127 -8.58 -7.48 14.95
CA ILE A 127 -7.16 -7.11 14.93
C ILE A 127 -6.82 -6.22 13.72
N ALA A 128 -7.35 -6.51 12.53
CA ALA A 128 -6.95 -5.79 11.34
C ALA A 128 -7.22 -4.27 11.38
N PRO A 129 -8.34 -3.76 11.95
CA PRO A 129 -8.58 -2.33 12.07
C PRO A 129 -7.56 -1.56 12.93
N PHE A 130 -6.74 -2.24 13.74
CA PHE A 130 -5.68 -1.57 14.49
C PHE A 130 -4.65 -0.88 13.60
N PHE A 131 -4.52 -1.27 12.33
CA PHE A 131 -3.72 -0.49 11.36
C PHE A 131 -4.20 0.96 11.21
N MET A 132 -5.47 1.25 11.49
CA MET A 132 -5.99 2.62 11.47
C MET A 132 -5.34 3.53 12.52
N ILE A 133 -4.88 2.94 13.63
CA ILE A 133 -4.35 3.65 14.80
C ILE A 133 -2.97 3.14 15.23
N TRP A 134 -2.24 2.47 14.37
CA TRP A 134 -0.96 1.84 14.70
C TRP A 134 0.06 2.86 15.24
N ALA A 135 0.19 2.91 16.55
CA ALA A 135 0.94 3.90 17.30
C ALA A 135 2.47 3.93 17.05
N PRO A 136 3.19 2.79 16.78
CA PRO A 136 4.62 2.85 16.47
C PRO A 136 4.96 3.66 15.22
N LEU A 137 3.96 3.87 14.36
CA LEU A 137 4.08 4.63 13.13
C LEU A 137 3.32 5.97 13.25
N GLY A 138 3.25 6.57 14.43
CA GLY A 138 2.42 7.71 14.81
C GLY A 138 1.98 8.66 13.69
N SER A 139 2.92 9.16 12.90
CA SER A 139 2.68 10.02 11.73
C SER A 139 1.97 9.30 10.58
N VAL A 140 2.16 7.98 10.37
CA VAL A 140 1.48 7.19 9.33
C VAL A 140 -0.04 7.22 9.49
N ALA A 141 -0.53 7.44 10.70
CA ALA A 141 -1.97 7.53 10.93
C ALA A 141 -2.61 8.77 10.30
N TYR A 142 -1.85 9.83 10.03
CA TYR A 142 -2.41 11.10 9.53
C TYR A 142 -1.53 11.83 8.49
N TRP A 143 -0.28 11.44 8.31
CA TRP A 143 0.65 12.09 7.38
C TRP A 143 0.80 11.28 6.07
N ALA A 144 0.48 11.93 4.95
CA ALA A 144 0.41 11.26 3.65
C ALA A 144 1.75 10.64 3.19
N PRO A 145 2.91 11.30 3.31
CA PRO A 145 4.19 10.72 2.92
C PRO A 145 4.53 9.41 3.62
N GLU A 146 4.16 9.24 4.87
CA GLU A 146 4.41 7.99 5.59
C GLU A 146 3.34 6.91 5.33
N ALA A 147 2.11 7.29 4.99
CA ALA A 147 1.05 6.34 4.66
C ALA A 147 1.40 5.47 3.44
N VAL A 148 2.24 5.98 2.52
CA VAL A 148 2.66 5.21 1.34
C VAL A 148 3.48 3.97 1.69
N PHE A 149 4.19 3.95 2.82
CA PHE A 149 4.88 2.75 3.31
C PHE A 149 3.89 1.62 3.58
N THR A 150 2.81 1.93 4.32
CA THR A 150 1.80 0.91 4.66
C THR A 150 0.99 0.47 3.45
N ILE A 151 0.67 1.39 2.52
CA ILE A 151 0.00 1.06 1.26
C ILE A 151 0.89 0.15 0.42
N SER A 152 2.17 0.49 0.30
CA SER A 152 3.16 -0.32 -0.42
C SER A 152 3.26 -1.74 0.17
N LEU A 153 3.32 -1.85 1.50
CA LEU A 153 3.30 -3.15 2.19
C LEU A 153 1.99 -3.92 1.97
N ALA A 154 0.84 -3.24 1.89
CA ALA A 154 -0.42 -3.91 1.55
C ALA A 154 -0.40 -4.54 0.16
N PHE A 155 0.16 -3.85 -0.83
CA PHE A 155 0.36 -4.43 -2.16
C PHE A 155 1.33 -5.61 -2.14
N LEU A 156 2.37 -5.57 -1.31
CA LEU A 156 3.26 -6.71 -1.11
C LEU A 156 2.52 -7.90 -0.46
N MET A 157 1.63 -7.67 0.49
CA MET A 157 0.78 -8.75 1.05
C MET A 157 -0.14 -9.36 -0.01
N VAL A 158 -0.67 -8.54 -0.93
CA VAL A 158 -1.43 -9.03 -2.09
C VAL A 158 -0.53 -9.86 -3.00
N HIS A 159 0.70 -9.41 -3.27
CA HIS A 159 1.71 -10.18 -4.01
C HIS A 159 1.97 -11.56 -3.38
N PHE A 160 2.29 -11.61 -2.08
CA PHE A 160 2.51 -12.88 -1.38
C PHE A 160 1.27 -13.76 -1.40
N ARG A 161 0.09 -13.20 -1.20
CA ARG A 161 -1.15 -13.96 -1.26
C ARG A 161 -1.30 -14.69 -2.58
N TYR A 162 -1.18 -13.98 -3.69
CA TYR A 162 -1.42 -14.57 -5.01
C TYR A 162 -0.27 -15.46 -5.48
N LEU A 163 0.98 -15.10 -5.23
CA LEU A 163 2.13 -15.84 -5.70
C LEU A 163 2.49 -17.02 -4.78
N VAL A 164 2.44 -16.85 -3.47
CA VAL A 164 2.87 -17.87 -2.52
C VAL A 164 1.72 -18.80 -2.10
N LEU A 165 0.54 -18.24 -1.85
CA LEU A 165 -0.61 -19.01 -1.33
C LEU A 165 -1.53 -19.55 -2.43
N ASP A 166 -1.68 -18.84 -3.55
CA ASP A 166 -2.64 -19.16 -4.63
C ASP A 166 -1.96 -19.53 -5.97
N THR A 167 -0.75 -20.02 -5.97
CA THR A 167 0.18 -20.21 -7.11
C THR A 167 -0.32 -21.05 -8.32
N SER A 168 -1.53 -21.51 -8.32
CA SER A 168 -2.00 -22.54 -9.30
C SER A 168 -2.47 -21.97 -10.65
N SER A 169 -2.61 -20.65 -10.81
CA SER A 169 -3.17 -20.06 -12.03
C SER A 169 -2.33 -18.90 -12.60
N ASN A 170 -2.37 -18.74 -13.94
CA ASN A 170 -1.79 -17.57 -14.60
C ASN A 170 -2.39 -16.26 -14.07
N LYS A 171 -3.68 -16.25 -13.72
CA LYS A 171 -4.34 -15.10 -13.11
C LYS A 171 -3.69 -14.72 -11.78
N ALA A 172 -3.35 -15.68 -10.93
CA ALA A 172 -2.66 -15.41 -9.66
C ALA A 172 -1.26 -14.83 -9.90
N LEU A 173 -0.51 -15.36 -10.89
CA LEU A 173 0.79 -14.81 -11.27
C LEU A 173 0.68 -13.35 -11.73
N ILE A 174 -0.27 -13.04 -12.61
CA ILE A 174 -0.49 -11.68 -13.10
C ILE A 174 -0.87 -10.75 -11.95
N LEU A 175 -1.87 -11.10 -11.15
CA LEU A 175 -2.36 -10.26 -10.05
C LEU A 175 -1.26 -10.01 -8.99
N GLY A 176 -0.50 -11.05 -8.63
CA GLY A 176 0.59 -10.93 -7.67
C GLY A 176 1.74 -10.04 -8.18
N THR A 177 2.13 -10.21 -9.45
CA THR A 177 3.18 -9.39 -10.06
C THR A 177 2.74 -7.94 -10.23
N SER A 178 1.51 -7.71 -10.70
CA SER A 178 0.93 -6.36 -10.81
C SER A 178 0.85 -5.67 -9.45
N ALA A 179 0.49 -6.40 -8.39
CA ALA A 179 0.48 -5.84 -7.04
C ALA A 179 1.90 -5.42 -6.60
N ALA A 180 2.94 -6.24 -6.85
CA ALA A 180 4.31 -5.85 -6.53
C ALA A 180 4.77 -4.62 -7.33
N MET A 181 4.42 -4.54 -8.62
CA MET A 181 4.70 -3.37 -9.47
C MET A 181 4.07 -2.10 -8.90
N LEU A 182 2.78 -2.16 -8.54
CA LEU A 182 2.07 -1.04 -7.90
C LEU A 182 2.69 -0.67 -6.56
N GLY A 183 3.05 -1.67 -5.74
CA GLY A 183 3.72 -1.43 -4.47
C GLY A 183 5.05 -0.67 -4.63
N ILE A 184 5.91 -1.09 -5.57
CA ILE A 184 7.18 -0.40 -5.89
C ILE A 184 6.91 1.01 -6.43
N PHE A 185 5.92 1.18 -7.29
CA PHE A 185 5.57 2.48 -7.87
C PHE A 185 5.08 3.47 -6.80
N ILE A 186 4.37 2.98 -5.78
CA ILE A 186 3.93 3.80 -4.65
C ILE A 186 5.12 4.14 -3.75
N HIS A 187 5.91 3.14 -3.37
CA HIS A 187 7.14 3.33 -2.61
C HIS A 187 8.09 2.14 -2.79
N SER A 188 9.35 2.44 -3.10
CA SER A 188 10.39 1.43 -3.41
C SER A 188 10.71 0.44 -2.29
N ILE A 189 10.22 0.63 -1.06
CA ILE A 189 10.43 -0.32 0.06
C ILE A 189 9.98 -1.75 -0.30
N CYS A 190 8.99 -1.90 -1.19
CA CYS A 190 8.57 -3.20 -1.68
C CYS A 190 9.67 -3.96 -2.39
N ALA A 191 10.61 -3.27 -3.05
CA ALA A 191 11.70 -3.91 -3.77
C ALA A 191 12.57 -4.77 -2.85
N VAL A 192 12.77 -4.34 -1.58
CA VAL A 192 13.59 -5.08 -0.60
C VAL A 192 12.97 -6.42 -0.20
N LEU A 193 11.64 -6.53 -0.23
CA LEU A 193 10.93 -7.71 0.25
C LEU A 193 10.55 -8.71 -0.85
N ILE A 194 10.58 -8.31 -2.12
CA ILE A 194 10.29 -9.22 -3.26
C ILE A 194 11.28 -10.39 -3.34
N PRO A 195 12.60 -10.23 -3.07
CA PRO A 195 13.54 -11.35 -3.03
C PRO A 195 13.11 -12.49 -2.11
N ILE A 196 12.34 -12.22 -1.05
CA ILE A 196 11.80 -13.26 -0.16
C ILE A 196 10.86 -14.19 -0.94
N SER A 197 9.94 -13.66 -1.74
CA SER A 197 9.05 -14.51 -2.57
C SER A 197 9.84 -15.29 -3.61
N MET A 198 10.84 -14.68 -4.23
CA MET A 198 11.71 -15.36 -5.19
C MET A 198 12.45 -16.52 -4.53
N THR A 199 13.03 -16.31 -3.34
CA THR A 199 13.71 -17.35 -2.56
C THR A 199 12.76 -18.51 -2.25
N VAL A 200 11.53 -18.23 -1.79
CA VAL A 200 10.52 -19.26 -1.55
C VAL A 200 10.24 -20.09 -2.81
N PHE A 201 10.12 -19.46 -3.99
CA PHE A 201 9.88 -20.17 -5.24
C PHE A 201 11.09 -20.99 -5.68
N VAL A 202 12.29 -20.48 -5.53
CA VAL A 202 13.54 -21.22 -5.83
C VAL A 202 13.63 -22.47 -4.95
N ILE A 203 13.39 -22.34 -3.64
CA ILE A 203 13.37 -23.48 -2.72
C ILE A 203 12.30 -24.51 -3.11
N GLN A 204 11.12 -24.04 -3.54
CA GLN A 204 10.02 -24.89 -4.01
C GLN A 204 10.23 -25.42 -5.44
N ARG A 205 11.34 -25.09 -6.11
CA ARG A 205 11.64 -25.43 -7.53
C ARG A 205 10.59 -24.94 -8.52
N LYS A 206 9.87 -23.85 -8.19
CA LYS A 206 8.87 -23.20 -9.04
C LYS A 206 9.52 -22.10 -9.89
N TRP A 207 10.41 -22.48 -10.81
CA TRP A 207 11.24 -21.56 -11.58
C TRP A 207 10.45 -20.49 -12.35
N ARG A 208 9.32 -20.90 -12.98
CA ARG A 208 8.44 -19.95 -13.67
C ARG A 208 7.93 -18.85 -12.73
N SER A 209 7.48 -19.22 -11.53
CA SER A 209 6.98 -18.27 -10.53
C SER A 209 8.10 -17.38 -10.00
N ALA A 210 9.32 -17.93 -9.80
CA ALA A 210 10.48 -17.16 -9.42
C ALA A 210 10.85 -16.11 -10.49
N PHE A 211 10.84 -16.50 -11.75
CA PHE A 211 11.10 -15.60 -12.88
C PHE A 211 10.05 -14.49 -12.94
N VAL A 212 8.76 -14.81 -12.88
CA VAL A 212 7.68 -13.82 -12.90
C VAL A 212 7.74 -12.89 -11.68
N ALA A 213 8.09 -13.41 -10.50
CA ALA A 213 8.28 -12.60 -9.29
C ALA A 213 9.49 -11.64 -9.38
N SER A 214 10.47 -11.92 -10.23
CA SER A 214 11.64 -11.05 -10.44
C SER A 214 11.34 -9.82 -11.30
N VAL A 215 10.28 -9.85 -12.12
CA VAL A 215 9.96 -8.77 -13.07
C VAL A 215 9.87 -7.39 -12.40
N PRO A 216 9.18 -7.21 -11.26
CA PRO A 216 9.13 -5.91 -10.58
C PRO A 216 10.51 -5.41 -10.14
N LEU A 217 11.41 -6.30 -9.71
CA LEU A 217 12.78 -5.93 -9.34
C LEU A 217 13.63 -5.52 -10.55
N VAL A 218 13.49 -6.23 -11.66
CA VAL A 218 14.18 -5.87 -12.91
C VAL A 218 13.73 -4.49 -13.37
N MET A 219 12.42 -4.22 -13.35
CA MET A 219 11.88 -2.91 -13.72
C MET A 219 12.37 -1.81 -12.78
N TYR A 220 12.40 -2.09 -11.46
CA TYR A 220 12.95 -1.15 -10.48
C TYR A 220 14.44 -0.90 -10.70
N GLY A 221 15.22 -1.95 -10.98
CA GLY A 221 16.65 -1.82 -11.29
C GLY A 221 16.90 -0.99 -12.55
N LEU A 222 16.13 -1.20 -13.61
CA LEU A 222 16.22 -0.40 -14.84
C LEU A 222 15.87 1.07 -14.54
N TRP A 223 14.79 1.33 -13.80
CA TRP A 223 14.48 2.67 -13.35
C TRP A 223 15.61 3.31 -12.55
N PHE A 224 16.19 2.58 -11.59
CA PHE A 224 17.28 3.08 -10.74
C PHE A 224 18.55 3.43 -11.53
N LEU A 225 18.81 2.73 -12.63
CA LEU A 225 19.95 3.02 -13.52
C LEU A 225 19.68 4.19 -14.47
N THR A 226 18.40 4.49 -14.75
CA THR A 226 18.01 5.53 -15.72
C THR A 226 17.82 6.90 -15.06
N TYR A 227 17.30 6.93 -13.85
CA TYR A 227 16.98 8.14 -13.06
C TYR A 227 17.87 8.29 -11.82
#